data_ea6359320f27a578fc97c0b82fd2e1f0
#
_entry.id   ea6359320f27a578fc97c0b82fd2e1f0
#
_cell.length_a   1.000
_cell.length_b   1.000
_cell.length_c   1.000
_cell.angle_alpha   90.00
_cell.angle_beta   90.00
_cell.angle_gamma   90.00
#
_symmetry.space_group_name_H-M   'P 1'
#
loop_
_entity.id
_entity.type
_entity.pdbx_description
1 polymer ?
#
loop_
_entity_poly.entity_id
_entity_poly.type
_entity_poly.pdbx_seq_one_letter_code
_entity_poly.pdbx_strand_id
1 'polypeptide(L)'
;MIRALVLAVALAAPVAAGTLEGRLVTFTVETWDDRDAPLLVARGRTVTVGRGTEFGLGPEGFTGGLDVVPVDVEIGPTRIELSYPAGIGRFYEAKFNGYVLRFETDCALFDKVAIDPAGTTMPGVEVWAETGALYIDVAGLGYGPAATLALDIQVADCPIS
;
A
#
# COMPACT_ATOMS: atom_id res chain seq x y z
N MET A 1 -22.14 56.07 -19.48
CA MET A 1 -22.62 54.67 -19.48
C MET A 1 -21.44 53.81 -18.96
N ILE A 2 -21.46 53.41 -17.68
CA ILE A 2 -20.42 52.61 -17.04
C ILE A 2 -20.89 51.16 -17.07
N ARG A 3 -20.20 50.30 -17.82
CA ARG A 3 -20.45 48.85 -17.83
C ARG A 3 -19.73 48.21 -16.63
N ALA A 4 -20.48 47.75 -15.66
CA ALA A 4 -19.96 46.97 -14.58
C ALA A 4 -19.59 45.54 -15.07
N LEU A 5 -18.33 45.16 -14.99
CA LEU A 5 -17.84 43.80 -15.25
C LEU A 5 -18.02 42.98 -13.99
N VAL A 6 -18.98 42.06 -13.99
CA VAL A 6 -19.16 41.10 -12.89
C VAL A 6 -18.17 39.97 -13.09
N LEU A 7 -17.15 39.89 -12.24
CA LEU A 7 -16.20 38.80 -12.21
C LEU A 7 -16.78 37.64 -11.40
N ALA A 8 -17.21 36.57 -12.06
CA ALA A 8 -17.66 35.36 -11.40
C ALA A 8 -16.43 34.56 -10.92
N VAL A 9 -16.19 34.57 -9.62
CA VAL A 9 -15.18 33.70 -8.99
C VAL A 9 -15.82 32.33 -8.81
N ALA A 10 -15.41 31.35 -9.60
CA ALA A 10 -15.77 29.96 -9.40
C ALA A 10 -15.02 29.44 -8.15
N LEU A 11 -15.74 29.23 -7.06
CA LEU A 11 -15.25 28.53 -5.88
C LEU A 11 -15.12 27.05 -6.23
N ALA A 12 -13.90 26.58 -6.49
CA ALA A 12 -13.62 25.15 -6.56
C ALA A 12 -13.86 24.56 -5.15
N ALA A 13 -14.89 23.72 -5.01
CA ALA A 13 -15.07 22.96 -3.78
C ALA A 13 -13.87 22.04 -3.59
N PRO A 14 -13.30 21.94 -2.36
CA PRO A 14 -12.25 20.97 -2.10
C PRO A 14 -12.83 19.57 -2.34
N VAL A 15 -12.15 18.79 -3.20
CA VAL A 15 -12.43 17.36 -3.33
C VAL A 15 -12.10 16.76 -1.96
N ALA A 16 -13.07 16.14 -1.29
CA ALA A 16 -12.84 15.45 -0.05
C ALA A 16 -11.85 14.31 -0.34
N ALA A 17 -10.69 14.31 0.31
CA ALA A 17 -9.77 13.20 0.24
C ALA A 17 -10.49 11.96 0.80
N GLY A 18 -10.60 10.90 0.01
CA GLY A 18 -11.16 9.64 0.45
C GLY A 18 -10.25 9.01 1.52
N THR A 19 -10.80 8.06 2.28
CA THR A 19 -10.06 7.30 3.28
C THR A 19 -10.04 5.82 2.92
N LEU A 20 -9.07 5.08 3.46
CA LEU A 20 -9.04 3.62 3.34
C LEU A 20 -10.06 2.93 4.26
N GLU A 21 -10.47 3.60 5.35
CA GLU A 21 -11.37 3.01 6.35
C GLU A 21 -12.69 2.52 5.72
N GLY A 22 -13.07 1.29 6.04
CA GLY A 22 -14.27 0.63 5.52
C GLY A 22 -14.13 0.03 4.12
N ARG A 23 -13.01 0.22 3.43
CA ARG A 23 -12.79 -0.35 2.09
C ARG A 23 -12.34 -1.79 2.15
N LEU A 24 -12.70 -2.56 1.14
CA LEU A 24 -12.19 -3.92 0.94
C LEU A 24 -10.87 -3.84 0.18
N VAL A 25 -9.82 -4.34 0.82
CA VAL A 25 -8.47 -4.40 0.23
C VAL A 25 -7.93 -5.82 0.27
N THR A 26 -7.20 -6.20 -0.78
CA THR A 26 -6.45 -7.44 -0.85
C THR A 26 -4.97 -7.15 -0.74
N PHE A 27 -4.32 -7.80 0.21
CA PHE A 27 -2.88 -7.75 0.41
C PHE A 27 -2.26 -9.04 -0.15
N THR A 28 -1.25 -8.88 -1.00
CA THR A 28 -0.57 -9.98 -1.70
C THR A 28 0.93 -9.79 -1.59
N VAL A 29 1.69 -10.89 -1.56
CA VAL A 29 3.14 -10.88 -1.72
C VAL A 29 3.46 -11.34 -3.14
N GLU A 30 4.29 -10.60 -3.85
CA GLU A 30 4.69 -10.91 -5.21
C GLU A 30 6.21 -10.81 -5.36
N THR A 31 6.77 -11.66 -6.20
CA THR A 31 8.18 -11.59 -6.60
C THR A 31 8.28 -11.85 -8.09
N TRP A 32 8.92 -10.95 -8.84
CA TRP A 32 9.09 -11.11 -10.28
C TRP A 32 10.28 -10.30 -10.83
N ASP A 33 10.93 -10.87 -11.85
CA ASP A 33 11.82 -10.17 -12.77
C ASP A 33 11.07 -9.80 -14.07
N ASP A 34 10.03 -10.56 -14.37
CA ASP A 34 9.08 -10.30 -15.43
C ASP A 34 7.66 -10.39 -14.84
N ARG A 35 6.92 -9.30 -14.92
CA ARG A 35 5.57 -9.21 -14.35
C ARG A 35 4.58 -10.18 -14.98
N ASP A 36 4.79 -10.52 -16.26
CA ASP A 36 3.95 -11.47 -17.00
C ASP A 36 4.31 -12.93 -16.66
N ALA A 37 5.45 -13.17 -16.02
CA ALA A 37 5.94 -14.48 -15.59
C ALA A 37 6.51 -14.40 -14.16
N PRO A 38 5.66 -14.13 -13.13
CA PRO A 38 6.13 -13.95 -11.77
C PRO A 38 6.71 -15.24 -11.19
N LEU A 39 7.79 -15.09 -10.41
CA LEU A 39 8.41 -16.19 -9.66
C LEU A 39 7.52 -16.64 -8.50
N LEU A 40 6.82 -15.71 -7.89
CA LEU A 40 5.90 -15.90 -6.77
C LEU A 40 4.73 -14.94 -6.88
N VAL A 41 3.53 -15.48 -6.71
CA VAL A 41 2.33 -14.71 -6.35
C VAL A 41 1.67 -15.48 -5.20
N ALA A 42 1.80 -14.98 -3.99
CA ALA A 42 1.13 -15.57 -2.85
C ALA A 42 -0.38 -15.32 -2.95
N ARG A 43 -1.16 -16.28 -2.45
CA ARG A 43 -2.62 -16.10 -2.39
C ARG A 43 -2.96 -14.87 -1.55
N GLY A 44 -3.59 -13.88 -2.17
CA GLY A 44 -4.01 -12.67 -1.50
C GLY A 44 -5.02 -12.94 -0.38
N ARG A 45 -4.98 -12.10 0.63
CA ARG A 45 -5.98 -12.07 1.70
C ARG A 45 -6.73 -10.75 1.65
N THR A 46 -8.05 -10.83 1.60
CA THR A 46 -8.94 -9.66 1.55
C THR A 46 -9.49 -9.37 2.94
N VAL A 47 -9.46 -8.11 3.33
CA VAL A 47 -10.04 -7.60 4.58
C VAL A 47 -10.79 -6.30 4.33
N THR A 48 -11.69 -5.96 5.26
CA THR A 48 -12.23 -4.60 5.35
C THR A 48 -11.31 -3.81 6.28
N VAL A 49 -10.79 -2.70 5.80
CA VAL A 49 -9.93 -1.81 6.60
C VAL A 49 -10.71 -1.27 7.80
N GLY A 50 -10.16 -1.44 8.98
CA GLY A 50 -10.81 -1.09 10.23
C GLY A 50 -9.83 -0.52 11.26
N ARG A 51 -9.91 -1.03 12.48
CA ARG A 51 -9.02 -0.66 13.58
C ARG A 51 -8.14 -1.84 13.95
N GLY A 52 -6.83 -1.59 14.01
CA GLY A 52 -5.82 -2.58 14.40
C GLY A 52 -5.15 -3.24 13.19
N THR A 53 -4.41 -4.31 13.45
CA THR A 53 -3.63 -5.01 12.42
C THR A 53 -4.55 -5.76 11.48
N GLU A 54 -4.58 -5.39 10.22
CA GLU A 54 -5.38 -6.05 9.18
C GLU A 54 -4.78 -7.38 8.76
N PHE A 55 -3.45 -7.44 8.69
CA PHE A 55 -2.73 -8.63 8.29
C PHE A 55 -1.61 -8.93 9.27
N GLY A 56 -1.65 -10.10 9.89
CA GLY A 56 -0.53 -10.71 10.60
C GLY A 56 -0.10 -11.94 9.81
N LEU A 57 1.02 -11.87 9.12
CA LEU A 57 1.59 -13.00 8.40
C LEU A 57 2.60 -13.71 9.30
N GLY A 58 2.10 -14.61 10.14
CA GLY A 58 2.97 -15.53 10.86
C GLY A 58 3.61 -16.55 9.92
N PRO A 59 4.69 -17.21 10.34
CA PRO A 59 5.34 -18.27 9.56
C PRO A 59 4.37 -19.42 9.19
N GLU A 60 3.26 -19.54 9.88
CA GLU A 60 2.21 -20.54 9.64
C GLU A 60 1.11 -20.07 8.68
N GLY A 61 1.07 -18.76 8.35
CA GLY A 61 -0.01 -18.15 7.58
C GLY A 61 0.00 -18.41 6.08
N PHE A 62 1.12 -18.86 5.53
CA PHE A 62 1.29 -19.20 4.11
C PHE A 62 1.72 -20.64 3.94
N THR A 63 0.77 -21.55 3.96
CA THR A 63 1.00 -22.99 3.75
C THR A 63 1.14 -23.36 2.28
N GLY A 64 1.86 -22.57 1.50
CA GLY A 64 2.12 -22.86 0.08
C GLY A 64 3.52 -23.40 -0.21
N GLY A 65 4.31 -23.72 0.83
CA GLY A 65 5.68 -24.25 0.65
C GLY A 65 6.73 -23.21 0.28
N LEU A 66 6.41 -21.94 0.33
CA LEU A 66 7.34 -20.84 0.13
C LEU A 66 7.49 -20.08 1.45
N ASP A 67 8.75 -19.84 1.83
CA ASP A 67 9.08 -19.05 3.02
C ASP A 67 8.73 -17.58 2.76
N VAL A 68 7.60 -17.15 3.30
CA VAL A 68 7.21 -15.74 3.29
C VAL A 68 7.74 -15.09 4.56
N VAL A 69 8.34 -13.93 4.42
CA VAL A 69 8.82 -13.14 5.57
C VAL A 69 7.63 -12.74 6.43
N PRO A 70 7.62 -13.10 7.73
CA PRO A 70 6.56 -12.68 8.63
C PRO A 70 6.47 -11.16 8.71
N VAL A 71 5.29 -10.63 8.49
CA VAL A 71 5.03 -9.18 8.51
C VAL A 71 3.68 -8.91 9.15
N ASP A 72 3.60 -7.89 9.98
CA ASP A 72 2.35 -7.31 10.46
C ASP A 72 2.07 -6.04 9.66
N VAL A 73 0.84 -5.91 9.16
CA VAL A 73 0.41 -4.76 8.37
C VAL A 73 -0.81 -4.13 9.03
N GLU A 74 -0.67 -2.88 9.40
CA GLU A 74 -1.76 -2.05 9.90
C GLU A 74 -2.13 -1.00 8.85
N ILE A 75 -3.42 -0.94 8.50
CA ILE A 75 -3.94 -0.02 7.50
C ILE A 75 -4.87 0.97 8.18
N GLY A 76 -4.37 2.17 8.40
CA GLY A 76 -5.17 3.29 8.89
C GLY A 76 -5.92 4.02 7.77
N PRO A 77 -6.70 5.05 8.11
CA PRO A 77 -7.47 5.83 7.13
C PRO A 77 -6.63 6.44 5.99
N THR A 78 -5.40 6.86 6.29
CA THR A 78 -4.48 7.54 5.36
C THR A 78 -3.04 7.07 5.52
N ARG A 79 -2.82 5.94 6.21
CA ARG A 79 -1.49 5.45 6.54
C ARG A 79 -1.46 3.93 6.47
N ILE A 80 -0.34 3.38 6.00
CA ILE A 80 -0.05 1.94 6.08
C ILE A 80 1.27 1.79 6.83
N GLU A 81 1.30 0.85 7.79
CA GLU A 81 2.49 0.52 8.55
C GLU A 81 2.78 -0.97 8.43
N LEU A 82 4.05 -1.30 8.16
CA LEU A 82 4.55 -2.65 8.13
C LEU A 82 5.63 -2.81 9.19
N SER A 83 5.59 -3.92 9.92
CA SER A 83 6.63 -4.31 10.88
C SER A 83 6.95 -5.80 10.76
N TYR A 84 8.16 -6.17 11.14
CA TYR A 84 8.69 -7.52 10.97
C TYR A 84 9.02 -8.12 12.34
N PRO A 85 8.02 -8.63 13.07
CA PRO A 85 8.19 -9.03 14.48
C PRO A 85 9.05 -10.26 14.67
N ALA A 86 9.22 -11.08 13.63
CA ALA A 86 9.93 -12.34 13.72
C ALA A 86 10.98 -12.49 12.63
N GLY A 87 12.08 -13.13 13.00
CA GLY A 87 13.19 -13.42 12.09
C GLY A 87 14.09 -12.22 11.81
N ILE A 88 15.25 -12.51 11.25
CA ILE A 88 16.20 -11.55 10.71
C ILE A 88 16.71 -12.14 9.42
N GLY A 89 16.74 -11.35 8.36
CA GLY A 89 17.18 -11.83 7.07
C GLY A 89 17.26 -10.73 6.02
N ARG A 90 17.24 -11.18 4.79
CA ARG A 90 17.26 -10.31 3.61
C ARG A 90 16.23 -10.81 2.62
N PHE A 91 15.48 -9.90 2.03
CA PHE A 91 14.56 -10.21 0.93
C PHE A 91 15.35 -10.67 -0.28
N TYR A 92 14.74 -11.58 -1.05
CA TYR A 92 15.32 -12.04 -2.31
C TYR A 92 15.47 -10.88 -3.29
N GLU A 93 16.59 -10.84 -4.01
CA GLU A 93 16.83 -9.84 -5.05
C GLU A 93 16.07 -10.22 -6.32
N ALA A 94 15.24 -9.30 -6.79
CA ALA A 94 14.49 -9.39 -8.03
C ALA A 94 14.20 -7.97 -8.54
N LYS A 95 13.62 -7.81 -9.71
CA LYS A 95 13.14 -6.49 -10.16
C LYS A 95 11.99 -5.96 -9.30
N PHE A 96 11.24 -6.86 -8.71
CA PHE A 96 10.26 -6.58 -7.67
C PHE A 96 10.20 -7.77 -6.72
N ASN A 97 10.25 -7.50 -5.45
CA ASN A 97 9.97 -8.46 -4.39
C ASN A 97 9.34 -7.71 -3.23
N GLY A 98 8.04 -7.86 -3.05
CA GLY A 98 7.37 -7.02 -2.08
C GLY A 98 5.88 -7.26 -1.95
N TYR A 99 5.19 -6.21 -1.59
CA TYR A 99 3.78 -6.24 -1.22
C TYR A 99 2.95 -5.46 -2.23
N VAL A 100 1.76 -6.00 -2.52
CA VAL A 100 0.78 -5.33 -3.39
C VAL A 100 -0.54 -5.23 -2.65
N LEU A 101 -1.04 -4.02 -2.52
CA LEU A 101 -2.34 -3.72 -1.96
C LEU A 101 -3.29 -3.34 -3.10
N ARG A 102 -4.43 -4.02 -3.20
CA ARG A 102 -5.44 -3.75 -4.24
C ARG A 102 -6.80 -3.47 -3.64
N PHE A 103 -7.53 -2.54 -4.22
CA PHE A 103 -8.96 -2.39 -3.95
C PHE A 103 -9.74 -3.47 -4.68
N GLU A 104 -10.63 -4.18 -3.97
CA GLU A 104 -11.45 -5.25 -4.54
C GLU A 104 -12.84 -4.77 -4.96
N THR A 105 -13.36 -3.80 -4.23
CA THR A 105 -14.67 -3.21 -4.50
C THR A 105 -14.55 -1.71 -4.40
N ASP A 106 -15.51 -1.03 -4.96
CA ASP A 106 -15.58 0.42 -5.08
C ASP A 106 -14.45 0.99 -5.96
N CYS A 107 -14.80 1.93 -6.78
CA CYS A 107 -13.79 2.64 -7.53
C CYS A 107 -13.03 3.55 -6.58
N ALA A 108 -11.86 3.09 -6.14
CA ALA A 108 -10.94 3.88 -5.36
C ALA A 108 -9.58 3.92 -6.04
N LEU A 109 -8.97 5.07 -6.05
CA LEU A 109 -7.67 5.30 -6.65
C LEU A 109 -6.69 5.68 -5.56
N PHE A 110 -5.50 5.08 -5.57
CA PHE A 110 -4.37 5.64 -4.86
C PHE A 110 -3.91 6.89 -5.62
N ASP A 111 -4.26 8.06 -5.10
CA ASP A 111 -3.89 9.34 -5.73
C ASP A 111 -2.42 9.69 -5.45
N LYS A 112 -1.98 9.42 -4.22
CA LYS A 112 -0.61 9.66 -3.80
C LYS A 112 -0.16 8.65 -2.76
N VAL A 113 1.09 8.24 -2.87
CA VAL A 113 1.80 7.48 -1.84
C VAL A 113 3.15 8.14 -1.57
N ALA A 114 3.54 8.22 -0.30
CA ALA A 114 4.85 8.70 0.10
C ALA A 114 5.36 7.91 1.31
N ILE A 115 6.66 7.65 1.35
CA ILE A 115 7.30 7.06 2.53
C ILE A 115 7.38 8.13 3.62
N ASP A 116 6.91 7.81 4.83
CA ASP A 116 7.15 8.62 6.02
C ASP A 116 8.54 8.29 6.57
N PRO A 117 9.51 9.21 6.47
CA PRO A 117 10.87 8.96 6.92
C PRO A 117 10.99 8.84 8.45
N ALA A 118 10.01 9.34 9.21
CA ALA A 118 10.02 9.24 10.67
C ALA A 118 9.58 7.84 11.16
N GLY A 119 8.69 7.19 10.42
CA GLY A 119 8.19 5.85 10.72
C GLY A 119 8.93 4.73 9.99
N THR A 120 9.87 5.06 9.08
CA THR A 120 10.56 4.08 8.25
C THR A 120 12.02 3.94 8.66
N THR A 121 12.43 2.71 8.98
CA THR A 121 13.83 2.36 9.31
C THR A 121 14.51 1.56 8.20
N MET A 122 13.78 1.19 7.15
CA MET A 122 14.30 0.40 6.02
C MET A 122 14.77 1.35 4.90
N PRO A 123 16.08 1.51 4.67
CA PRO A 123 16.57 2.35 3.59
C PRO A 123 16.42 1.65 2.24
N GLY A 124 16.05 2.41 1.19
CA GLY A 124 15.99 1.89 -0.17
C GLY A 124 14.65 1.23 -0.55
N VAL A 125 13.62 1.31 0.29
CA VAL A 125 12.26 0.91 -0.10
C VAL A 125 11.78 1.80 -1.23
N GLU A 126 11.19 1.20 -2.25
CA GLU A 126 10.53 1.91 -3.34
C GLU A 126 9.02 1.69 -3.27
N VAL A 127 8.25 2.75 -3.52
CA VAL A 127 6.78 2.68 -3.50
C VAL A 127 6.20 3.44 -4.69
N TRP A 128 5.17 2.87 -5.30
CA TRP A 128 4.42 3.54 -6.35
C TRP A 128 2.97 3.07 -6.37
N ALA A 129 2.11 3.88 -6.93
CA ALA A 129 0.71 3.57 -7.12
C ALA A 129 0.36 3.46 -8.60
N GLU A 130 -0.47 2.48 -8.92
CA GLU A 130 -1.18 2.33 -10.19
C GLU A 130 -2.68 2.45 -9.91
N THR A 131 -3.51 2.47 -10.95
CA THR A 131 -4.97 2.48 -10.77
C THR A 131 -5.42 1.30 -9.92
N GLY A 132 -5.94 1.57 -8.73
CA GLY A 132 -6.47 0.58 -7.81
C GLY A 132 -5.44 -0.33 -7.13
N ALA A 133 -4.13 -0.09 -7.30
CA ALA A 133 -3.07 -0.89 -6.69
C ALA A 133 -1.93 -0.02 -6.16
N LEU A 134 -1.39 -0.41 -5.01
CA LEU A 134 -0.19 0.15 -4.40
C LEU A 134 0.87 -0.93 -4.34
N TYR A 135 2.07 -0.62 -4.77
CA TYR A 135 3.23 -1.50 -4.77
C TYR A 135 4.28 -0.99 -3.77
N ILE A 136 4.82 -1.92 -3.00
CA ILE A 136 5.86 -1.68 -1.99
C ILE A 136 7.00 -2.65 -2.29
N ASP A 137 8.09 -2.16 -2.86
CA ASP A 137 9.24 -2.98 -3.21
C ASP A 137 10.27 -2.98 -2.08
N VAL A 138 10.61 -4.17 -1.62
CA VAL A 138 11.61 -4.43 -0.59
C VAL A 138 12.71 -5.37 -1.09
N ALA A 139 12.82 -5.57 -2.40
CA ALA A 139 13.82 -6.46 -3.01
C ALA A 139 15.23 -6.18 -2.49
N GLY A 140 15.92 -7.23 -2.07
CA GLY A 140 17.29 -7.14 -1.56
C GLY A 140 17.47 -6.37 -0.24
N LEU A 141 16.42 -5.89 0.41
CA LEU A 141 16.52 -5.18 1.68
C LEU A 141 16.64 -6.15 2.87
N GLY A 142 17.27 -5.67 3.94
CA GLY A 142 17.29 -6.40 5.22
C GLY A 142 16.00 -6.22 6.00
N TYR A 143 15.55 -7.25 6.72
CA TYR A 143 14.44 -7.18 7.66
C TYR A 143 14.80 -7.75 9.02
N GLY A 144 14.04 -7.37 10.04
CA GLY A 144 14.20 -7.84 11.41
C GLY A 144 13.29 -7.07 12.37
N PRO A 145 13.29 -7.38 13.67
CA PRO A 145 12.38 -6.78 14.65
C PRO A 145 12.45 -5.24 14.76
N ALA A 146 13.54 -4.63 14.31
CA ALA A 146 13.71 -3.18 14.27
C ALA A 146 13.34 -2.58 12.91
N ALA A 147 13.00 -3.41 11.92
CA ALA A 147 12.63 -2.94 10.60
C ALA A 147 11.16 -2.53 10.59
N THR A 148 10.91 -1.28 10.19
CA THR A 148 9.58 -0.71 10.03
C THR A 148 9.51 0.06 8.73
N LEU A 149 8.31 0.09 8.15
CA LEU A 149 7.98 0.90 6.99
C LEU A 149 6.64 1.59 7.25
N ALA A 150 6.59 2.88 7.03
CA ALA A 150 5.38 3.67 7.16
C ALA A 150 5.14 4.48 5.88
N LEU A 151 3.91 4.44 5.39
CA LEU A 151 3.48 5.12 4.18
C LEU A 151 2.32 6.06 4.48
N ASP A 152 2.41 7.29 4.02
CA ASP A 152 1.29 8.21 3.95
C ASP A 152 0.59 8.08 2.60
N ILE A 153 -0.74 7.99 2.61
CA ILE A 153 -1.55 7.68 1.44
C ILE A 153 -2.67 8.70 1.28
N GLN A 154 -2.90 9.11 0.05
CA GLN A 154 -4.10 9.82 -0.36
C GLN A 154 -4.92 8.92 -1.29
N VAL A 155 -6.19 8.82 -1.00
CA VAL A 155 -7.15 8.05 -1.80
C VAL A 155 -8.17 9.00 -2.38
N ALA A 156 -8.45 8.86 -3.66
CA ALA A 156 -9.53 9.55 -4.33
C ALA A 156 -10.64 8.57 -4.69
N ASP A 157 -11.89 9.01 -4.58
CA ASP A 157 -13.01 8.26 -5.11
C ASP A 157 -13.05 8.46 -6.63
N CYS A 158 -13.45 7.42 -7.37
CA CYS A 158 -13.64 7.59 -8.80
C CYS A 158 -14.77 8.57 -9.08
N PRO A 159 -14.61 9.42 -10.08
CA PRO A 159 -15.71 10.25 -10.53
C PRO A 159 -16.87 9.35 -10.99
N ILE A 160 -18.02 9.54 -10.39
CA ILE A 160 -19.25 8.89 -10.83
C ILE A 160 -19.60 9.49 -12.19
N SER A 161 -19.55 8.68 -13.23
CA SER A 161 -19.94 9.07 -14.60
C SER A 161 -21.44 8.93 -14.79
#